data_6503829d285e49af992389d72f6674b1
#
_entry.id   6503829d285e49af992389d72f6674b1
#
_cell.length_a   1.000
_cell.length_b   1.000
_cell.length_c   1.000
_cell.angle_alpha   90.00
_cell.angle_beta   90.00
_cell.angle_gamma   90.00
#
_symmetry.space_group_name_H-M   'P 1'
#
loop_
_entity.id
_entity.type
_entity.pdbx_description
1 polymer ?
#
loop_
_entity_poly.entity_id
_entity_poly.type
_entity_poly.pdbx_seq_one_letter_code
_entity_poly.pdbx_strand_id
1 'polypeptide(L)'
;MSWLANLPHQIPFRAATDARRIDDKTIEGEFVCTANDPLSLEVMVVEAMAQVAGGIAFEGKSTHAFLSGIDRCEVTRQIVAGDVVRIRVTLDASFGAIYRFSGTGSVDGLECVRGRFYLAEPDA
;
A
#
# COMPACT_ATOMS: atom_id res chain seq x y z
N MET A 1 13.80 -11.30 -5.31
CA MET A 1 13.96 -9.87 -5.56
C MET A 1 12.62 -9.16 -5.42
N SER A 2 12.61 -8.06 -4.73
CA SER A 2 11.36 -7.35 -4.48
C SER A 2 10.90 -6.60 -5.74
N TRP A 3 9.62 -6.68 -6.06
CA TRP A 3 9.02 -5.87 -7.11
C TRP A 3 9.04 -4.37 -6.79
N LEU A 4 9.34 -4.00 -5.55
CA LEU A 4 9.43 -2.59 -5.14
C LEU A 4 10.43 -1.80 -5.97
N ALA A 5 11.47 -2.46 -6.50
CA ALA A 5 12.46 -1.79 -7.35
C ALA A 5 11.86 -1.30 -8.66
N ASN A 6 10.71 -1.86 -9.08
CA ASN A 6 10.06 -1.51 -10.34
C ASN A 6 8.93 -0.50 -10.17
N LEU A 7 8.69 -0.03 -8.95
CA LEU A 7 7.66 0.97 -8.72
C LEU A 7 8.07 2.31 -9.35
N PRO A 8 7.09 3.07 -9.88
CA PRO A 8 7.36 4.41 -10.36
C PRO A 8 7.77 5.37 -9.25
N HIS A 9 7.36 5.08 -8.01
CA HIS A 9 7.73 5.87 -6.84
C HIS A 9 9.04 5.37 -6.29
N GLN A 10 10.06 6.20 -6.32
CA GLN A 10 11.37 5.91 -5.74
C GLN A 10 11.61 6.83 -4.54
N ILE A 11 12.67 6.58 -3.80
CA ILE A 11 13.04 7.46 -2.69
C ILE A 11 13.14 8.91 -3.20
N PRO A 12 12.51 9.90 -2.52
CA PRO A 12 11.84 9.83 -1.21
C PRO A 12 10.37 9.42 -1.23
N PHE A 13 9.79 9.12 -2.37
CA PHE A 13 8.36 8.89 -2.48
C PHE A 13 7.94 7.42 -2.28
N ARG A 14 8.90 6.51 -2.23
CA ARG A 14 8.58 5.11 -1.95
C ARG A 14 8.41 4.93 -0.45
N ALA A 15 7.17 4.67 -0.02
CA ALA A 15 6.84 4.51 1.39
C ALA A 15 7.06 3.07 1.87
N ALA A 16 6.66 2.08 1.08
CA ALA A 16 6.82 0.68 1.45
C ALA A 16 8.30 0.26 1.44
N THR A 17 8.76 -0.38 2.51
CA THR A 17 10.16 -0.79 2.65
C THR A 17 10.37 -2.27 2.36
N ASP A 18 9.31 -3.06 2.43
CA ASP A 18 9.35 -4.49 2.17
C ASP A 18 7.99 -4.94 1.67
N ALA A 19 7.96 -6.03 0.91
CA ALA A 19 6.71 -6.59 0.46
C ALA A 19 6.90 -8.09 0.22
N ARG A 20 5.90 -8.87 0.64
CA ARG A 20 5.91 -10.32 0.48
C ARG A 20 4.51 -10.79 0.11
N ARG A 21 4.43 -11.57 -0.96
CA ARG A 21 3.17 -12.16 -1.39
C ARG A 21 2.81 -13.33 -0.47
N ILE A 22 1.59 -13.34 0.03
CA ILE A 22 1.07 -14.39 0.91
C ILE A 22 0.32 -15.43 0.07
N ASP A 23 -0.57 -14.95 -0.82
CA ASP A 23 -1.32 -15.78 -1.74
C ASP A 23 -1.69 -14.97 -2.98
N ASP A 24 -2.56 -15.49 -3.83
CA ASP A 24 -2.92 -14.86 -5.09
C ASP A 24 -3.52 -13.46 -4.93
N LYS A 25 -4.09 -13.17 -3.77
CA LYS A 25 -4.83 -11.94 -3.54
C LYS A 25 -4.29 -11.09 -2.39
N THR A 26 -3.32 -11.61 -1.65
CA THR A 26 -2.87 -10.96 -0.41
C THR A 26 -1.37 -10.73 -0.44
N ILE A 27 -0.97 -9.51 -0.13
CA ILE A 27 0.44 -9.12 0.02
C ILE A 27 0.60 -8.42 1.36
N GLU A 28 1.71 -8.70 2.01
CA GLU A 28 2.13 -7.98 3.21
C GLU A 28 3.36 -7.14 2.92
N GLY A 29 3.48 -6.03 3.62
CA GLY A 29 4.63 -5.16 3.52
C GLY A 29 4.85 -4.40 4.81
N GLU A 30 5.79 -3.48 4.78
CA GLU A 30 6.12 -2.65 5.94
C GLU A 30 6.30 -1.21 5.52
N PHE A 31 5.98 -0.31 6.44
CA PHE A 31 6.27 1.11 6.35
C PHE A 31 6.94 1.54 7.65
N VAL A 32 8.16 2.08 7.54
CA VAL A 32 8.89 2.60 8.70
C VAL A 32 8.62 4.09 8.82
N CYS A 33 8.03 4.50 9.93
CA CYS A 33 7.69 5.89 10.16
C CYS A 33 8.92 6.67 10.60
N THR A 34 9.16 7.81 9.96
CA THR A 34 10.26 8.69 10.32
C THR A 34 9.73 10.09 10.62
N ALA A 35 10.50 10.87 11.37
CA ALA A 35 10.13 12.24 11.68
C ALA A 35 10.24 13.19 10.48
N ASN A 36 10.87 12.74 9.40
CA ASN A 36 11.15 13.55 8.22
C ASN A 36 10.22 13.26 7.05
N ASP A 37 9.14 12.49 7.28
CA ASP A 37 8.19 12.20 6.22
C ASP A 37 7.53 13.50 5.75
N PRO A 38 7.41 13.71 4.42
CA PRO A 38 6.87 14.96 3.88
C PRO A 38 5.37 15.13 4.08
N LEU A 39 4.66 14.03 4.34
CA LEU A 39 3.20 14.00 4.54
C LEU A 39 2.90 13.47 5.94
N SER A 40 1.65 13.59 6.36
CA SER A 40 1.23 12.97 7.63
C SER A 40 1.49 11.47 7.57
N LEU A 41 1.75 10.87 8.72
CA LEU A 41 2.06 9.44 8.78
C LEU A 41 0.88 8.60 8.31
N GLU A 42 -0.35 9.03 8.58
CA GLU A 42 -1.56 8.34 8.12
C GLU A 42 -1.64 8.32 6.60
N VAL A 43 -1.34 9.43 5.95
CA VAL A 43 -1.31 9.51 4.48
C VAL A 43 -0.20 8.63 3.92
N MET A 44 0.96 8.62 4.55
CA MET A 44 2.07 7.77 4.12
C MET A 44 1.72 6.29 4.24
N VAL A 45 0.96 5.88 5.25
CA VAL A 45 0.51 4.49 5.38
C VAL A 45 -0.42 4.12 4.23
N VAL A 46 -1.34 4.99 3.84
CA VAL A 46 -2.23 4.74 2.71
C VAL A 46 -1.42 4.62 1.41
N GLU A 47 -0.43 5.50 1.22
CA GLU A 47 0.47 5.42 0.07
C GLU A 47 1.25 4.10 0.07
N ALA A 48 1.74 3.68 1.24
CA ALA A 48 2.44 2.40 1.36
C ALA A 48 1.53 1.22 1.03
N MET A 49 0.25 1.28 1.45
CA MET A 49 -0.73 0.26 1.08
C MET A 49 -0.90 0.18 -0.43
N ALA A 50 -1.00 1.32 -1.10
CA ALA A 50 -1.13 1.36 -2.55
C ALA A 50 0.10 0.77 -3.24
N GLN A 51 1.29 1.07 -2.73
CA GLN A 51 2.53 0.51 -3.28
C GLN A 51 2.61 -1.01 -3.09
N VAL A 52 2.21 -1.50 -1.92
CA VAL A 52 2.17 -2.94 -1.64
C VAL A 52 1.15 -3.62 -2.57
N ALA A 53 -0.02 -3.01 -2.73
CA ALA A 53 -1.06 -3.54 -3.63
C ALA A 53 -0.61 -3.62 -5.07
N GLY A 54 0.32 -2.77 -5.49
CA GLY A 54 0.91 -2.80 -6.82
C GLY A 54 1.52 -4.15 -7.17
N GLY A 55 1.96 -4.92 -6.17
CA GLY A 55 2.50 -6.26 -6.38
C GLY A 55 1.50 -7.23 -7.00
N ILE A 56 0.19 -7.00 -6.80
CA ILE A 56 -0.84 -7.79 -7.47
C ILE A 56 -1.20 -7.15 -8.82
N ALA A 57 -1.43 -5.84 -8.83
CA ALA A 57 -1.86 -5.13 -10.02
C ALA A 57 -0.82 -5.17 -11.14
N PHE A 58 0.47 -5.21 -10.79
CA PHE A 58 1.57 -5.22 -11.76
C PHE A 58 2.01 -6.63 -12.16
N GLU A 59 1.45 -7.66 -11.58
CA GLU A 59 1.91 -9.03 -11.82
C GLU A 59 1.83 -9.37 -13.29
N GLY A 60 2.96 -9.77 -13.87
CA GLY A 60 3.04 -10.12 -15.29
C GLY A 60 2.85 -8.95 -16.25
N LYS A 61 2.86 -7.72 -15.75
CA LYS A 61 2.63 -6.52 -16.54
C LYS A 61 3.78 -5.54 -16.41
N SER A 62 4.05 -4.82 -17.47
CA SER A 62 5.05 -3.74 -17.46
C SER A 62 4.43 -2.36 -17.26
N THR A 63 3.10 -2.28 -17.15
CA THR A 63 2.40 -1.02 -16.94
C THR A 63 2.33 -0.68 -15.45
N HIS A 64 2.10 0.59 -15.17
CA HIS A 64 1.95 1.10 -13.82
C HIS A 64 0.47 1.22 -13.47
N ALA A 65 0.15 1.06 -12.20
CA ALA A 65 -1.15 1.40 -11.68
C ALA A 65 -1.02 2.64 -10.80
N PHE A 66 -2.09 3.37 -10.64
CA PHE A 66 -2.11 4.55 -9.78
C PHE A 66 -3.30 4.48 -8.83
N LEU A 67 -3.17 5.14 -7.69
CA LEU A 67 -4.24 5.25 -6.71
C LEU A 67 -5.32 6.14 -7.31
N SER A 68 -6.46 5.54 -7.66
CA SER A 68 -7.55 6.26 -8.34
C SER A 68 -8.66 6.69 -7.39
N GLY A 69 -8.72 6.14 -6.19
CA GLY A 69 -9.71 6.53 -5.22
C GLY A 69 -9.53 5.85 -3.89
N ILE A 70 -10.02 6.49 -2.86
CA ILE A 70 -10.09 5.94 -1.50
C ILE A 70 -11.55 5.97 -1.11
N ASP A 71 -12.12 4.80 -0.87
CA ASP A 71 -13.53 4.67 -0.49
C ASP A 71 -13.71 4.88 1.00
N ARG A 72 -12.78 4.31 1.79
CA ARG A 72 -12.84 4.39 3.24
C ARG A 72 -11.42 4.36 3.79
N CYS A 73 -11.17 5.21 4.77
CA CYS A 73 -9.94 5.16 5.54
C CYS A 73 -10.27 5.52 6.98
N GLU A 74 -10.00 4.60 7.89
CA GLU A 74 -10.22 4.79 9.32
C GLU A 74 -8.89 4.70 10.04
N VAL A 75 -8.59 5.70 10.86
CA VAL A 75 -7.43 5.71 11.74
C VAL A 75 -7.94 5.45 13.14
N THR A 76 -7.58 4.30 13.71
CA THR A 76 -8.06 3.88 15.00
C THR A 76 -7.05 4.13 16.12
N ARG A 77 -5.83 4.48 15.73
CA ARG A 77 -4.75 4.72 16.69
C ARG A 77 -3.71 5.62 16.05
N GLN A 78 -3.14 6.51 16.84
CA GLN A 78 -2.10 7.42 16.36
C GLN A 78 -0.84 6.66 15.99
N ILE A 79 -0.27 7.02 14.86
CA ILE A 79 1.01 6.51 14.38
C ILE A 79 2.05 7.60 14.62
N VAL A 80 3.19 7.22 15.18
CA VAL A 80 4.24 8.17 15.52
C VAL A 80 5.57 7.74 14.90
N ALA A 81 6.51 8.68 14.81
CA ALA A 81 7.85 8.39 14.32
C ALA A 81 8.48 7.29 15.16
N GLY A 82 9.15 6.37 14.49
CA GLY A 82 9.73 5.19 15.11
C GLY A 82 8.88 3.94 15.01
N ASP A 83 7.60 4.08 14.70
CA ASP A 83 6.72 2.92 14.51
C ASP A 83 7.08 2.20 13.22
N VAL A 84 6.99 0.88 13.25
CA VAL A 84 7.02 0.05 12.06
C VAL A 84 5.62 -0.45 11.82
N VAL A 85 5.00 0.00 10.74
CA VAL A 85 3.63 -0.37 10.40
C VAL A 85 3.67 -1.60 9.51
N ARG A 86 3.05 -2.68 9.95
CA ARG A 86 2.84 -3.86 9.13
C ARG A 86 1.59 -3.65 8.30
N ILE A 87 1.76 -3.81 7.00
CA ILE A 87 0.69 -3.57 6.03
C ILE A 87 0.26 -4.90 5.46
N ARG A 88 -1.06 -5.09 5.40
CA ARG A 88 -1.64 -6.24 4.71
C ARG A 88 -2.72 -5.73 3.79
N VAL A 89 -2.61 -6.05 2.51
CA VAL A 89 -3.61 -5.67 1.50
C VAL A 89 -4.13 -6.92 0.81
N THR A 90 -5.44 -6.92 0.54
CA THR A 90 -6.11 -8.01 -0.13
C THR A 90 -6.88 -7.45 -1.32
N LEU A 91 -6.75 -8.10 -2.46
CA LEU A 91 -7.55 -7.77 -3.64
C LEU A 91 -8.95 -8.30 -3.43
N ASP A 92 -9.93 -7.39 -3.39
CA ASP A 92 -11.33 -7.73 -3.18
C ASP A 92 -12.06 -8.00 -4.49
N ALA A 93 -11.77 -7.20 -5.52
CA ALA A 93 -12.44 -7.32 -6.81
C ALA A 93 -11.64 -6.61 -7.88
N SER A 94 -11.86 -6.99 -9.13
CA SER A 94 -11.32 -6.28 -10.27
C SER A 94 -12.41 -6.04 -11.30
N PHE A 95 -12.36 -4.87 -11.94
CA PHE A 95 -13.35 -4.44 -12.93
C PHE A 95 -12.57 -3.89 -14.12
N GLY A 96 -12.19 -4.75 -15.05
CA GLY A 96 -11.34 -4.33 -16.15
C GLY A 96 -9.98 -3.86 -15.64
N ALA A 97 -9.69 -2.57 -15.84
CA ALA A 97 -8.42 -1.98 -15.44
C ALA A 97 -8.44 -1.40 -14.01
N ILE A 98 -9.52 -1.60 -13.26
CA ILE A 98 -9.67 -1.08 -11.90
C ILE A 98 -9.63 -2.24 -10.91
N TYR A 99 -8.84 -2.07 -9.84
CA TYR A 99 -8.65 -3.06 -8.79
C TYR A 99 -9.05 -2.46 -7.45
N ARG A 100 -9.92 -3.14 -6.72
CA ARG A 100 -10.33 -2.71 -5.38
C ARG A 100 -9.61 -3.55 -4.34
N PHE A 101 -9.02 -2.87 -3.37
CA PHE A 101 -8.26 -3.50 -2.29
C PHE A 101 -8.79 -3.07 -0.94
N SER A 102 -8.67 -3.98 0.02
CA SER A 102 -8.80 -3.68 1.44
C SER A 102 -7.43 -3.79 2.07
N GLY A 103 -7.08 -2.82 2.90
CA GLY A 103 -5.79 -2.79 3.56
C GLY A 103 -5.90 -2.50 5.03
N THR A 104 -4.97 -3.04 5.80
CA THR A 104 -4.80 -2.75 7.21
C THR A 104 -3.34 -2.41 7.50
N GLY A 105 -3.14 -1.52 8.46
CA GLY A 105 -1.82 -1.25 9.01
C GLY A 105 -1.86 -1.46 10.52
N SER A 106 -0.87 -2.16 11.05
CA SER A 106 -0.79 -2.45 12.47
C SER A 106 0.62 -2.17 13.01
N VAL A 107 0.67 -1.78 14.29
CA VAL A 107 1.90 -1.56 15.02
C VAL A 107 1.85 -2.45 16.25
N ASP A 108 2.89 -3.28 16.42
CA ASP A 108 2.98 -4.21 17.55
C ASP A 108 1.75 -5.11 17.68
N GLY A 109 1.18 -5.51 16.54
CA GLY A 109 0.02 -6.39 16.51
C GLY A 109 -1.32 -5.69 16.69
N LEU A 110 -1.33 -4.37 16.88
CA LEU A 110 -2.56 -3.60 17.06
C LEU A 110 -2.86 -2.81 15.79
N GLU A 111 -4.06 -2.98 15.25
CA GLU A 111 -4.49 -2.28 14.06
C GLU A 111 -4.58 -0.78 14.32
N CYS A 112 -3.97 0.02 13.45
CA CYS A 112 -3.94 1.48 13.54
C CYS A 112 -4.74 2.14 12.42
N VAL A 113 -4.72 1.52 11.23
CA VAL A 113 -5.34 2.07 10.03
C VAL A 113 -6.04 0.94 9.30
N ARG A 114 -7.22 1.25 8.77
CA ARG A 114 -7.96 0.34 7.90
C ARG A 114 -8.50 1.14 6.74
N GLY A 115 -8.37 0.62 5.53
CA GLY A 115 -8.83 1.34 4.36
C GLY A 115 -9.31 0.43 3.24
N ARG A 116 -10.11 1.03 2.37
CA ARG A 116 -10.48 0.46 1.07
C ARG A 116 -10.12 1.46 0.02
N PHE A 117 -9.41 1.02 -1.01
CA PHE A 117 -8.92 1.90 -2.04
C PHE A 117 -8.90 1.19 -3.38
N TYR A 118 -8.71 1.98 -4.43
CA TYR A 118 -8.72 1.51 -5.81
C TYR A 118 -7.42 1.87 -6.50
N LEU A 119 -6.88 0.91 -7.24
CA LEU A 119 -5.82 1.18 -8.21
C LEU A 119 -6.39 1.05 -9.61
N ALA A 120 -5.96 1.90 -10.49
CA ALA A 120 -6.33 1.85 -11.90
C ALA A 120 -5.09 1.73 -12.76
N GLU A 121 -5.17 0.89 -13.80
CA GLU A 121 -4.14 0.85 -14.83
C GLU A 121 -4.44 1.93 -15.85
N PRO A 122 -3.41 2.62 -16.37
CA PRO A 122 -3.66 3.53 -17.48
C PRO A 122 -4.16 2.75 -18.69
N ASP A 123 -4.94 3.40 -19.51
CA ASP A 123 -5.41 2.82 -20.76
C ASP A 123 -4.23 2.44 -21.64
N ALA A 124 -4.31 1.25 -22.22
CA ALA A 124 -3.29 0.76 -23.11
C ALA A 124 -3.29 1.60 -24.41
#